data_93ba31236b1526cb57ec5c7da4b3d336
#
_entry.id   93ba31236b1526cb57ec5c7da4b3d336
#
_cell.length_a   1.000
_cell.length_b   1.000
_cell.length_c   1.000
_cell.angle_alpha   90.00
_cell.angle_beta   90.00
_cell.angle_gamma   90.00
#
_symmetry.space_group_name_H-M   'P 1'
#
loop_
_entity.id
_entity.type
_entity.pdbx_description
1 polymer ?
#
loop_
_entity_poly.entity_id
_entity_poly.type
_entity_poly.pdbx_seq_one_letter_code
_entity_poly.pdbx_strand_id
1 'polypeptide(L)'
;MKKIFLASVLILSGCFLSCKGEAKGVNEKVNEENIEMAPNEVNEMPEYKVENGRIIPQHGRPMIVDFSATWCPPCRQLKPIFEKLAEEFKGRIDFVTVDVDENPELSQAYGVQSIPMMVFLNKDGQIQNTIVGFQNRDQLLAAINTYFGF
;
A
#
# COMPACT_ATOMS: atom_id res chain seq x y z
N MET A 1 5.45 -33.67 -40.72
CA MET A 1 6.71 -33.38 -41.45
C MET A 1 7.54 -32.53 -40.50
N LYS A 2 8.31 -33.16 -39.68
CA LYS A 2 9.77 -33.34 -39.70
C LYS A 2 10.56 -32.09 -40.13
N LYS A 3 11.28 -31.47 -39.17
CA LYS A 3 12.74 -31.38 -39.24
C LYS A 3 13.32 -30.95 -37.88
N ILE A 4 14.05 -31.87 -37.32
CA ILE A 4 15.03 -31.78 -36.25
C ILE A 4 16.31 -31.18 -36.84
N PHE A 5 16.95 -30.25 -36.14
CA PHE A 5 18.37 -29.98 -36.33
C PHE A 5 19.08 -29.96 -34.97
N LEU A 6 19.83 -31.02 -34.79
CA LEU A 6 20.93 -31.19 -33.82
C LEU A 6 22.20 -30.66 -34.48
N ALA A 7 23.03 -29.94 -33.78
CA ALA A 7 24.49 -29.92 -33.86
C ALA A 7 24.99 -29.10 -32.65
N SER A 8 25.55 -29.67 -31.63
CA SER A 8 26.84 -30.35 -31.47
C SER A 8 28.03 -29.38 -31.37
N VAL A 9 28.54 -29.31 -30.11
CA VAL A 9 29.95 -29.41 -29.66
C VAL A 9 30.92 -28.29 -30.08
N LEU A 10 31.57 -27.64 -29.10
CA LEU A 10 32.99 -27.85 -28.80
C LEU A 10 33.48 -27.08 -27.59
N ILE A 11 34.12 -27.85 -26.74
CA ILE A 11 34.95 -27.58 -25.58
C ILE A 11 36.20 -26.81 -26.00
N LEU A 12 36.64 -25.81 -25.27
CA LEU A 12 38.07 -25.54 -25.13
C LEU A 12 38.41 -24.99 -23.75
N SER A 13 39.13 -25.81 -23.07
CA SER A 13 39.92 -25.66 -21.88
C SER A 13 40.99 -24.59 -22.01
N GLY A 14 41.21 -23.83 -20.96
CA GLY A 14 42.32 -22.89 -20.88
C GLY A 14 42.60 -22.51 -19.44
N CYS A 15 43.38 -23.33 -18.74
CA CYS A 15 44.07 -22.95 -17.52
C CYS A 15 45.10 -21.84 -17.77
N PHE A 16 45.19 -20.86 -16.92
CA PHE A 16 46.46 -20.22 -16.58
C PHE A 16 46.55 -19.85 -15.12
N LEU A 17 47.63 -20.31 -14.58
CA LEU A 17 48.17 -20.24 -13.23
C LEU A 17 48.49 -18.80 -12.77
N SER A 18 48.28 -18.61 -11.48
CA SER A 18 49.24 -18.06 -10.50
C SER A 18 49.82 -16.67 -10.70
N CYS A 19 49.56 -15.80 -9.76
CA CYS A 19 50.67 -15.09 -9.09
C CYS A 19 50.27 -14.69 -7.67
N LYS A 20 51.17 -15.07 -6.80
CA LYS A 20 51.28 -14.93 -5.37
C LYS A 20 51.76 -13.52 -5.06
N GLY A 21 51.18 -12.87 -4.09
CA GLY A 21 51.65 -11.58 -3.56
C GLY A 21 51.12 -11.36 -2.14
N GLU A 22 51.92 -11.76 -1.20
CA GLU A 22 51.75 -11.63 0.26
C GLU A 22 52.13 -10.23 0.69
N ALA A 23 51.25 -9.52 1.40
CA ALA A 23 51.67 -8.43 2.30
C ALA A 23 50.66 -8.27 3.43
N LYS A 24 51.16 -8.46 4.64
CA LYS A 24 50.57 -8.30 5.96
C LYS A 24 50.12 -6.85 6.22
N GLY A 25 49.05 -6.74 7.01
CA GLY A 25 48.93 -5.56 7.86
C GLY A 25 47.52 -5.27 8.37
N VAL A 26 47.31 -5.64 9.63
CA VAL A 26 46.53 -4.98 10.68
C VAL A 26 45.01 -4.90 10.56
N ASN A 27 44.37 -5.77 11.25
CA ASN A 27 43.38 -5.71 12.32
C ASN A 27 42.67 -4.35 12.49
N GLU A 28 41.39 -4.32 12.10
CA GLU A 28 40.38 -3.63 12.91
C GLU A 28 39.02 -4.30 12.65
N LYS A 29 38.56 -4.98 13.69
CA LYS A 29 37.21 -5.51 13.78
C LYS A 29 36.24 -4.34 13.89
N VAL A 30 35.51 -4.05 12.84
CA VAL A 30 34.22 -3.42 12.96
C VAL A 30 33.20 -4.45 12.51
N ASN A 31 32.51 -5.02 13.47
CA ASN A 31 31.27 -5.74 13.25
C ASN A 31 30.26 -4.71 12.71
N GLU A 32 30.21 -4.50 11.44
CA GLU A 32 28.97 -4.07 10.79
C GLU A 32 28.10 -5.28 10.71
N GLU A 33 27.29 -5.44 11.75
CA GLU A 33 26.08 -6.21 11.73
C GLU A 33 25.26 -5.68 10.54
N ASN A 34 25.28 -6.48 9.49
CA ASN A 34 24.47 -6.29 8.29
C ASN A 34 23.02 -6.39 8.75
N ILE A 35 22.45 -5.25 9.17
CA ILE A 35 21.01 -5.10 9.28
C ILE A 35 20.54 -5.07 7.85
N GLU A 36 20.29 -6.26 7.33
CA GLU A 36 19.49 -6.47 6.16
C GLU A 36 18.10 -5.95 6.52
N MET A 37 17.92 -4.64 6.31
CA MET A 37 16.60 -4.03 6.30
C MET A 37 15.85 -4.74 5.19
N ALA A 38 14.98 -5.65 5.61
CA ALA A 38 13.94 -6.17 4.74
C ALA A 38 13.33 -4.98 3.98
N PRO A 39 13.14 -5.09 2.66
CA PRO A 39 12.49 -4.02 1.92
C PRO A 39 11.17 -3.73 2.64
N ASN A 40 11.03 -2.47 3.12
CA ASN A 40 9.74 -1.98 3.53
C ASN A 40 8.80 -2.33 2.38
N GLU A 41 7.91 -3.27 2.60
CA GLU A 41 6.70 -3.36 1.82
C GLU A 41 6.02 -2.00 2.04
N VAL A 42 6.31 -1.08 1.13
CA VAL A 42 5.52 0.12 0.96
C VAL A 42 4.13 -0.44 0.76
N ASN A 43 3.27 -0.27 1.75
CA ASN A 43 1.87 -0.59 1.65
C ASN A 43 1.36 0.29 0.51
N GLU A 44 1.37 -0.25 -0.72
CA GLU A 44 0.89 0.47 -1.88
C GLU A 44 -0.57 0.79 -1.58
N MET A 45 -0.82 2.07 -1.28
CA MET A 45 -2.17 2.59 -1.14
C MET A 45 -2.93 2.16 -2.40
N PRO A 46 -4.09 1.54 -2.26
CA PRO A 46 -4.85 1.09 -3.42
C PRO A 46 -5.05 2.26 -4.38
N GLU A 47 -4.62 2.04 -5.61
CA GLU A 47 -4.71 3.05 -6.65
C GLU A 47 -6.18 3.32 -6.98
N TYR A 48 -6.60 4.56 -6.82
CA TYR A 48 -7.92 5.02 -7.24
C TYR A 48 -7.80 6.06 -8.34
N LYS A 49 -8.82 6.19 -9.16
CA LYS A 49 -8.94 7.29 -10.13
C LYS A 49 -9.93 8.32 -9.62
N VAL A 50 -9.69 9.56 -9.98
CA VAL A 50 -10.66 10.64 -9.77
C VAL A 50 -11.21 11.04 -11.13
N GLU A 51 -12.52 10.86 -11.31
CA GLU A 51 -13.23 11.25 -12.52
C GLU A 51 -14.41 12.17 -12.16
N ASN A 52 -14.44 13.37 -12.71
CA ASN A 52 -15.49 14.37 -12.43
C ASN A 52 -15.70 14.65 -10.92
N GLY A 53 -14.60 14.72 -10.15
CA GLY A 53 -14.64 14.92 -8.70
C GLY A 53 -15.11 13.71 -7.89
N ARG A 54 -15.11 12.51 -8.48
CA ARG A 54 -15.51 11.27 -7.81
C ARG A 54 -14.37 10.26 -7.79
N ILE A 55 -14.20 9.59 -6.68
CA ILE A 55 -13.27 8.47 -6.54
C ILE A 55 -13.91 7.22 -7.15
N ILE A 56 -13.17 6.59 -8.06
CA ILE A 56 -13.59 5.35 -8.72
C ILE A 56 -12.64 4.23 -8.30
N PRO A 57 -13.13 3.21 -7.57
CA PRO A 57 -12.35 2.04 -7.20
C PRO A 57 -11.82 1.32 -8.44
N GLN A 58 -10.52 0.99 -8.46
CA GLN A 58 -9.88 0.38 -9.64
C GLN A 58 -9.86 -1.15 -9.62
N HIS A 59 -10.06 -1.75 -8.46
CA HIS A 59 -9.93 -3.20 -8.29
C HIS A 59 -11.26 -3.96 -8.30
N GLY A 60 -12.38 -3.29 -8.63
CA GLY A 60 -13.71 -3.92 -8.66
C GLY A 60 -14.23 -4.39 -7.29
N ARG A 61 -13.73 -3.81 -6.21
CA ARG A 61 -14.17 -4.05 -4.82
C ARG A 61 -14.59 -2.75 -4.15
N PRO A 62 -15.38 -2.85 -3.05
CA PRO A 62 -15.76 -1.66 -2.29
C PRO A 62 -14.55 -0.96 -1.69
N MET A 63 -14.72 0.31 -1.37
CA MET A 63 -13.65 1.17 -0.85
C MET A 63 -14.13 1.99 0.32
N ILE A 64 -13.25 2.23 1.30
CA ILE A 64 -13.46 3.20 2.37
C ILE A 64 -12.44 4.30 2.20
N VAL A 65 -12.91 5.54 2.07
CA VAL A 65 -12.08 6.74 1.93
C VAL A 65 -12.14 7.52 3.24
N ASP A 66 -10.98 7.71 3.89
CA ASP A 66 -10.84 8.57 5.06
C ASP A 66 -10.30 9.94 4.65
N PHE A 67 -11.13 10.96 4.71
CA PHE A 67 -10.73 12.35 4.59
C PHE A 67 -10.13 12.84 5.90
N SER A 68 -8.86 13.20 5.88
CA SER A 68 -8.02 13.37 7.07
C SER A 68 -7.05 14.53 6.89
N ALA A 69 -6.33 14.90 7.97
CA ALA A 69 -5.18 15.81 7.90
C ALA A 69 -4.19 15.49 9.03
N THR A 70 -2.93 15.80 8.80
CA THR A 70 -1.83 15.51 9.74
C THR A 70 -1.96 16.28 11.07
N TRP A 71 -2.52 17.49 11.04
CA TRP A 71 -2.74 18.35 12.21
C TRP A 71 -3.98 17.99 13.03
N CYS A 72 -4.85 17.08 12.53
CA CYS A 72 -6.12 16.73 13.16
C CYS A 72 -5.93 15.67 14.26
N PRO A 73 -6.17 15.96 15.56
CA PRO A 73 -5.94 15.00 16.64
C PRO A 73 -6.82 13.75 16.56
N PRO A 74 -8.15 13.81 16.28
CA PRO A 74 -8.96 12.60 16.16
C PRO A 74 -8.58 11.76 14.93
N CYS A 75 -8.07 12.37 13.84
CA CYS A 75 -7.59 11.64 12.68
C CYS A 75 -6.35 10.80 13.03
N ARG A 76 -5.42 11.34 13.82
CA ARG A 76 -4.25 10.59 14.29
C ARG A 76 -4.61 9.40 15.18
N GLN A 77 -5.73 9.47 15.92
CA GLN A 77 -6.23 8.35 16.70
C GLN A 77 -6.90 7.28 15.82
N LEU A 78 -7.58 7.71 14.76
CA LEU A 78 -8.22 6.82 13.79
C LEU A 78 -7.21 6.05 12.95
N LYS A 79 -6.12 6.70 12.53
CA LYS A 79 -5.13 6.15 11.60
C LYS A 79 -4.69 4.71 11.92
N PRO A 80 -4.18 4.37 13.13
CA PRO A 80 -3.75 3.00 13.43
C PRO A 80 -4.88 1.97 13.40
N ILE A 81 -6.12 2.39 13.64
CA ILE A 81 -7.30 1.51 13.54
C ILE A 81 -7.60 1.25 12.08
N PHE A 82 -7.58 2.30 11.26
CA PHE A 82 -7.84 2.26 9.83
C PHE A 82 -6.82 1.37 9.10
N GLU A 83 -5.53 1.54 9.40
CA GLU A 83 -4.44 0.74 8.84
C GLU A 83 -4.57 -0.76 9.19
N LYS A 84 -4.90 -1.08 10.46
CA LYS A 84 -5.14 -2.48 10.86
C LYS A 84 -6.32 -3.11 10.14
N LEU A 85 -7.40 -2.37 9.95
CA LEU A 85 -8.55 -2.85 9.20
C LEU A 85 -8.21 -3.01 7.71
N ALA A 86 -7.39 -2.12 7.15
CA ALA A 86 -6.88 -2.27 5.78
C ALA A 86 -6.14 -3.60 5.58
N GLU A 87 -5.30 -3.98 6.52
CA GLU A 87 -4.61 -5.29 6.47
C GLU A 87 -5.60 -6.47 6.64
N GLU A 88 -6.54 -6.38 7.58
CA GLU A 88 -7.52 -7.44 7.83
C GLU A 88 -8.44 -7.68 6.62
N PHE A 89 -8.79 -6.63 5.88
CA PHE A 89 -9.65 -6.67 4.71
C PHE A 89 -8.91 -6.63 3.38
N LYS A 90 -7.58 -6.79 3.40
CA LYS A 90 -6.74 -6.80 2.18
C LYS A 90 -7.32 -7.74 1.10
N GLY A 91 -7.46 -7.21 -0.11
CA GLY A 91 -8.04 -7.94 -1.23
C GLY A 91 -9.59 -8.04 -1.23
N ARG A 92 -10.28 -7.56 -0.21
CA ARG A 92 -11.74 -7.55 -0.10
C ARG A 92 -12.32 -6.13 -0.11
N ILE A 93 -11.66 -5.21 0.56
CA ILE A 93 -12.03 -3.79 0.64
C ILE A 93 -10.77 -2.98 0.43
N ASP A 94 -10.83 -1.92 -0.35
CA ASP A 94 -9.76 -0.94 -0.48
C ASP A 94 -9.93 0.16 0.57
N PHE A 95 -8.84 0.52 1.24
CA PHE A 95 -8.79 1.58 2.25
C PHE A 95 -7.87 2.68 1.75
N VAL A 96 -8.37 3.90 1.69
CA VAL A 96 -7.65 5.06 1.16
C VAL A 96 -7.76 6.22 2.13
N THR A 97 -6.64 6.90 2.39
CA THR A 97 -6.62 8.16 3.11
C THR A 97 -6.37 9.30 2.12
N VAL A 98 -7.22 10.31 2.19
CA VAL A 98 -7.13 11.54 1.39
C VAL A 98 -6.83 12.70 2.34
N ASP A 99 -5.67 13.34 2.16
CA ASP A 99 -5.35 14.56 2.89
C ASP A 99 -6.16 15.74 2.29
N VAL A 100 -6.94 16.41 3.16
CA VAL A 100 -7.84 17.47 2.72
C VAL A 100 -7.10 18.74 2.30
N ASP A 101 -5.90 18.96 2.81
CA ASP A 101 -5.07 20.11 2.46
C ASP A 101 -4.40 19.91 1.09
N GLU A 102 -4.05 18.66 0.77
CA GLU A 102 -3.48 18.29 -0.54
C GLU A 102 -4.55 18.13 -1.63
N ASN A 103 -5.80 17.82 -1.24
CA ASN A 103 -6.90 17.53 -2.16
C ASN A 103 -8.16 18.37 -1.88
N PRO A 104 -8.07 19.71 -1.92
CA PRO A 104 -9.19 20.59 -1.56
C PRO A 104 -10.39 20.46 -2.50
N GLU A 105 -10.16 20.27 -3.80
CA GLU A 105 -11.24 20.11 -4.79
C GLU A 105 -12.02 18.81 -4.58
N LEU A 106 -11.30 17.72 -4.28
CA LEU A 106 -11.92 16.43 -3.98
C LEU A 106 -12.69 16.50 -2.66
N SER A 107 -12.12 17.12 -1.64
CA SER A 107 -12.77 17.34 -0.35
C SER A 107 -14.06 18.16 -0.49
N GLN A 108 -14.04 19.17 -1.33
CA GLN A 108 -15.25 19.97 -1.66
C GLN A 108 -16.29 19.12 -2.41
N ALA A 109 -15.87 18.32 -3.38
CA ALA A 109 -16.77 17.46 -4.17
C ALA A 109 -17.49 16.43 -3.28
N TYR A 110 -16.83 15.94 -2.22
CA TYR A 110 -17.42 15.05 -1.22
C TYR A 110 -18.13 15.78 -0.07
N GLY A 111 -18.15 17.12 -0.08
CA GLY A 111 -18.81 17.93 0.94
C GLY A 111 -18.17 17.79 2.32
N VAL A 112 -16.84 17.63 2.40
CA VAL A 112 -16.11 17.50 3.66
C VAL A 112 -16.18 18.80 4.44
N GLN A 113 -16.92 18.81 5.54
CA GLN A 113 -17.04 19.95 6.45
C GLN A 113 -16.32 19.75 7.77
N SER A 114 -16.03 18.50 8.12
CA SER A 114 -15.36 18.13 9.36
C SER A 114 -14.61 16.81 9.18
N ILE A 115 -13.44 16.69 9.81
CA ILE A 115 -12.58 15.53 9.71
C ILE A 115 -12.33 14.89 11.10
N PRO A 116 -12.08 13.56 11.17
CA PRO A 116 -12.06 12.64 10.03
C PRO A 116 -13.48 12.44 9.45
N MET A 117 -13.56 12.22 8.13
CA MET A 117 -14.82 11.84 7.48
C MET A 117 -14.56 10.60 6.61
N MET A 118 -15.24 9.52 6.92
CA MET A 118 -15.12 8.26 6.18
C MET A 118 -16.29 8.10 5.22
N VAL A 119 -15.98 7.85 3.96
CA VAL A 119 -16.96 7.61 2.91
C VAL A 119 -16.86 6.16 2.46
N PHE A 120 -17.99 5.44 2.51
CA PHE A 120 -18.11 4.05 2.11
C PHE A 120 -18.61 4.02 0.66
N LEU A 121 -17.78 3.50 -0.26
CA LEU A 121 -18.08 3.40 -1.68
C LEU A 121 -18.30 1.94 -2.05
N ASN A 122 -19.32 1.65 -2.86
CA ASN A 122 -19.41 0.35 -3.50
C ASN A 122 -18.36 0.21 -4.62
N LYS A 123 -18.27 -0.97 -5.23
CA LYS A 123 -17.33 -1.29 -6.31
C LYS A 123 -17.45 -0.36 -7.55
N ASP A 124 -18.57 0.32 -7.71
CA ASP A 124 -18.85 1.24 -8.81
C ASP A 124 -18.63 2.72 -8.43
N GLY A 125 -18.06 2.98 -7.24
CA GLY A 125 -17.77 4.33 -6.71
C GLY A 125 -19.02 5.09 -6.24
N GLN A 126 -20.13 4.41 -6.00
CA GLN A 126 -21.34 5.02 -5.45
C GLN A 126 -21.27 5.05 -3.93
N ILE A 127 -21.60 6.20 -3.34
CA ILE A 127 -21.60 6.39 -1.89
C ILE A 127 -22.72 5.54 -1.28
N GLN A 128 -22.34 4.63 -0.38
CA GLN A 128 -23.27 3.83 0.41
C GLN A 128 -23.59 4.52 1.74
N ASN A 129 -22.57 5.15 2.35
CA ASN A 129 -22.73 5.94 3.56
C ASN A 129 -21.54 6.87 3.79
N THR A 130 -21.72 7.81 4.71
CA THR A 130 -20.69 8.72 5.21
C THR A 130 -20.76 8.78 6.73
N ILE A 131 -19.62 8.65 7.40
CA ILE A 131 -19.50 8.76 8.85
C ILE A 131 -18.51 9.88 9.17
N VAL A 132 -18.93 10.83 10.01
CA VAL A 132 -18.10 11.97 10.43
C VAL A 132 -17.64 11.76 11.87
N GLY A 133 -16.39 12.07 12.14
CA GLY A 133 -15.74 11.97 13.45
C GLY A 133 -15.08 10.63 13.71
N PHE A 134 -14.35 10.59 14.83
CA PHE A 134 -13.63 9.41 15.26
C PHE A 134 -14.56 8.21 15.46
N GLN A 135 -14.14 7.06 14.95
CA GLN A 135 -14.78 5.77 15.19
C GLN A 135 -13.77 4.80 15.79
N ASN A 136 -14.18 4.05 16.80
CA ASN A 136 -13.38 2.95 17.29
C ASN A 136 -13.48 1.74 16.34
N ARG A 137 -12.63 0.72 16.58
CA ARG A 137 -12.56 -0.47 15.72
C ARG A 137 -13.90 -1.19 15.59
N ASP A 138 -14.63 -1.37 16.69
CA ASP A 138 -15.88 -2.13 16.68
C ASP A 138 -16.99 -1.38 15.89
N GLN A 139 -17.01 -0.06 16.00
CA GLN A 139 -17.91 0.80 15.22
C GLN A 139 -17.63 0.70 13.74
N LEU A 140 -16.34 0.72 13.33
CA LEU A 140 -15.95 0.55 11.94
C LEU A 140 -16.27 -0.84 11.40
N LEU A 141 -16.04 -1.89 12.18
CA LEU A 141 -16.42 -3.25 11.79
C LEU A 141 -17.94 -3.39 11.62
N ALA A 142 -18.73 -2.80 12.53
CA ALA A 142 -20.18 -2.80 12.40
C ALA A 142 -20.63 -2.07 11.12
N ALA A 143 -19.99 -0.94 10.79
CA ALA A 143 -20.26 -0.21 9.55
C ALA A 143 -19.89 -1.03 8.31
N ILE A 144 -18.70 -1.66 8.29
CA ILE A 144 -18.26 -2.53 7.20
C ILE A 144 -19.27 -3.67 6.97
N ASN A 145 -19.69 -4.34 8.04
CA ASN A 145 -20.69 -5.39 7.95
C ASN A 145 -22.03 -4.88 7.41
N THR A 146 -22.44 -3.70 7.86
CA THR A 146 -23.73 -3.12 7.46
C THR A 146 -23.77 -2.73 5.98
N TYR A 147 -22.70 -2.09 5.47
CA TYR A 147 -22.69 -1.52 4.13
C TYR A 147 -22.11 -2.43 3.06
N PHE A 148 -21.27 -3.38 3.44
CA PHE A 148 -20.59 -4.28 2.50
C PHE A 148 -20.93 -5.75 2.69
N GLY A 149 -21.56 -6.13 3.81
CA GLY A 149 -22.06 -7.49 4.05
C GLY A 149 -20.97 -8.53 4.35
N PHE A 150 -19.91 -8.13 5.04
CA PHE A 150 -18.79 -9.00 5.44
C PHE A 150 -18.95 -9.55 6.85
#